data_50f25da91d639cffad52dd118ae184dc
#
_entry.id   50f25da91d639cffad52dd118ae184dc
#
_cell.length_a   1.000
_cell.length_b   1.000
_cell.length_c   1.000
_cell.angle_alpha   90.00
_cell.angle_beta   90.00
_cell.angle_gamma   90.00
#
_symmetry.space_group_name_H-M   'P 1'
#
loop_
_entity.id
_entity.type
_entity.pdbx_description
1 polymer ?
#
loop_
_entity_poly.entity_id
_entity_poly.type
_entity_poly.pdbx_seq_one_letter_code
_entity_poly.pdbx_strand_id
1 'polypeptide(L)'
;MTPRPVSVSVDVAHPRADVFDHLDVMANHEPFTDHMLTDWEYSGPPRGVGSKARVRSSFGALSDTAEIEVVSATAPATIVERNVSAKGRRVATGTYELDDLPDGGTRVRFTYAWERAPLPDRVLAPLVRGLLRRGNEKAMSRLAQRLDAR
;
A
#
# COMPACT_ATOMS: atom_id res chain seq x y z
N MET A 1 -22.77 -1.93 1.04
CA MET A 1 -21.91 -1.80 2.22
C MET A 1 -20.53 -2.34 1.91
N THR A 2 -19.50 -1.58 2.22
CA THR A 2 -18.11 -2.01 2.00
C THR A 2 -17.57 -2.77 3.23
N PRO A 3 -16.59 -3.67 3.02
CA PRO A 3 -15.89 -4.28 4.17
C PRO A 3 -15.21 -3.21 5.03
N ARG A 4 -14.99 -3.54 6.31
CA ARG A 4 -14.25 -2.65 7.20
C ARG A 4 -12.80 -2.51 6.74
N PRO A 5 -12.16 -1.35 6.96
CA PRO A 5 -10.75 -1.17 6.60
C PRO A 5 -9.84 -2.20 7.26
N VAL A 6 -8.70 -2.43 6.63
CA VAL A 6 -7.64 -3.31 7.15
C VAL A 6 -6.41 -2.46 7.39
N SER A 7 -5.91 -2.45 8.63
CA SER A 7 -4.70 -1.71 9.00
C SER A 7 -3.63 -2.67 9.50
N VAL A 8 -2.40 -2.42 9.07
CA VAL A 8 -1.21 -3.13 9.55
C VAL A 8 -0.13 -2.10 9.87
N SER A 9 0.83 -2.47 10.68
CA SER A 9 1.92 -1.55 11.02
C SER A 9 3.24 -2.31 11.23
N VAL A 10 4.34 -1.55 11.13
CA VAL A 10 5.69 -2.04 11.42
C VAL A 10 6.49 -0.87 12.01
N ASP A 11 7.36 -1.19 12.97
CA ASP A 11 8.32 -0.23 13.52
C ASP A 11 9.66 -0.43 12.81
N VAL A 12 10.24 0.67 12.33
CA VAL A 12 11.53 0.65 11.63
C VAL A 12 12.51 1.56 12.34
N ALA A 13 13.81 1.20 12.26
CA ALA A 13 14.88 1.93 12.96
C ALA A 13 15.47 3.06 12.09
N HIS A 14 14.59 3.83 11.44
CA HIS A 14 14.97 4.91 10.52
C HIS A 14 14.14 6.15 10.80
N PRO A 15 14.70 7.35 10.65
CA PRO A 15 13.95 8.60 10.87
C PRO A 15 12.78 8.72 9.91
N ARG A 16 11.73 9.38 10.36
CA ARG A 16 10.49 9.56 9.60
C ARG A 16 10.71 10.19 8.23
N ALA A 17 11.59 11.19 8.15
CA ALA A 17 11.89 11.85 6.88
C ALA A 17 12.50 10.88 5.86
N ASP A 18 13.37 9.98 6.30
CA ASP A 18 14.02 8.99 5.42
C ASP A 18 13.01 7.95 4.95
N VAL A 19 12.12 7.52 5.84
CA VAL A 19 11.06 6.55 5.49
C VAL A 19 10.09 7.18 4.50
N PHE A 20 9.72 8.43 4.72
CA PHE A 20 8.84 9.16 3.79
C PHE A 20 9.50 9.27 2.41
N ASP A 21 10.76 9.68 2.35
CA ASP A 21 11.48 9.83 1.09
C ASP A 21 11.51 8.52 0.31
N HIS A 22 11.67 7.40 1.00
CA HIS A 22 11.67 6.08 0.37
C HIS A 22 10.28 5.73 -0.20
N LEU A 23 9.23 5.92 0.59
CA LEU A 23 7.85 5.60 0.19
C LEU A 23 7.30 6.57 -0.85
N ASP A 24 7.81 7.79 -0.91
CA ASP A 24 7.35 8.80 -1.85
C ASP A 24 7.70 8.45 -3.31
N VAL A 25 8.69 7.59 -3.53
CA VAL A 25 9.08 7.11 -4.86
C VAL A 25 8.31 5.83 -5.18
N MET A 26 7.41 5.89 -6.16
CA MET A 26 6.53 4.77 -6.51
C MET A 26 7.30 3.48 -6.81
N ALA A 27 8.43 3.58 -7.52
CA ALA A 27 9.23 2.41 -7.88
C ALA A 27 9.79 1.66 -6.65
N ASN A 28 9.90 2.32 -5.51
CA ASN A 28 10.38 1.67 -4.27
C ASN A 28 9.33 0.75 -3.64
N HIS A 29 8.08 0.80 -4.11
CA HIS A 29 7.02 -0.08 -3.61
C HIS A 29 7.13 -1.48 -4.20
N GLU A 30 7.69 -1.62 -5.39
CA GLU A 30 7.78 -2.90 -6.07
C GLU A 30 8.51 -3.97 -5.25
N PRO A 31 9.72 -3.71 -4.70
CA PRO A 31 10.45 -4.75 -3.97
C PRO A 31 9.77 -5.27 -2.71
N PHE A 32 8.95 -4.45 -2.02
CA PHE A 32 8.31 -4.93 -0.80
C PHE A 32 6.89 -5.46 -1.01
N THR A 33 6.34 -5.32 -2.23
CA THR A 33 5.00 -5.79 -2.56
C THR A 33 4.97 -6.88 -3.63
N ASP A 34 6.12 -7.37 -4.10
CA ASP A 34 6.21 -8.27 -5.26
C ASP A 34 5.58 -9.64 -5.03
N HIS A 35 5.21 -9.97 -3.79
CA HIS A 35 4.44 -11.18 -3.49
C HIS A 35 2.95 -11.02 -3.80
N MET A 36 2.47 -9.79 -4.01
CA MET A 36 1.07 -9.47 -4.32
C MET A 36 0.92 -8.73 -5.64
N LEU A 37 1.87 -7.86 -5.95
CA LEU A 37 1.79 -6.93 -7.08
C LEU A 37 2.99 -7.16 -8.00
N THR A 38 2.70 -7.42 -9.27
CA THR A 38 3.73 -7.71 -10.28
C THR A 38 3.44 -6.92 -11.54
N ASP A 39 4.33 -7.04 -12.54
CA ASP A 39 4.17 -6.42 -13.86
C ASP A 39 3.94 -4.91 -13.77
N TRP A 40 4.81 -4.24 -13.02
CA TRP A 40 4.70 -2.81 -12.78
C TRP A 40 4.98 -2.00 -14.04
N GLU A 41 4.06 -1.08 -14.36
CA GLU A 41 4.22 -0.09 -15.42
C GLU A 41 3.99 1.29 -14.81
N TYR A 42 5.03 2.12 -14.82
CA TYR A 42 5.00 3.43 -14.18
C TYR A 42 4.60 4.52 -15.14
N SER A 43 3.89 5.54 -14.64
CA SER A 43 3.57 6.76 -15.39
C SER A 43 3.44 7.94 -14.43
N GLY A 44 3.37 9.15 -14.99
CA GLY A 44 3.37 10.35 -14.19
C GLY A 44 4.75 10.65 -13.60
N PRO A 45 4.84 11.57 -12.63
CA PRO A 45 6.12 11.89 -11.99
C PRO A 45 6.62 10.68 -11.19
N PRO A 46 7.96 10.52 -11.03
CA PRO A 46 8.51 9.37 -10.31
C PRO A 46 8.21 9.39 -8.83
N ARG A 47 7.85 10.55 -8.27
CA ARG A 47 7.52 10.69 -6.86
C ARG A 47 6.45 11.76 -6.67
N GLY A 48 5.78 11.71 -5.51
CA GLY A 48 4.80 12.71 -5.13
C GLY A 48 3.43 12.49 -5.77
N VAL A 49 2.56 13.47 -5.59
CA VAL A 49 1.19 13.44 -6.12
C VAL A 49 1.23 13.31 -7.64
N GLY A 50 0.39 12.42 -8.16
CA GLY A 50 0.33 12.13 -9.60
C GLY A 50 1.17 10.94 -10.04
N SER A 51 2.07 10.43 -9.19
CA SER A 51 2.79 9.17 -9.47
C SER A 51 1.77 8.06 -9.64
N LYS A 52 1.94 7.26 -10.69
CA LYS A 52 1.00 6.18 -11.05
C LYS A 52 1.74 4.90 -11.37
N ALA A 53 1.06 3.78 -11.13
CA ALA A 53 1.51 2.49 -11.59
C ALA A 53 0.30 1.65 -11.99
N ARG A 54 0.47 0.85 -13.06
CA ARG A 54 -0.43 -0.23 -13.38
C ARG A 54 0.27 -1.51 -12.97
N VAL A 55 -0.45 -2.38 -12.27
CA VAL A 55 0.11 -3.62 -11.72
C VAL A 55 -0.85 -4.77 -11.94
N ARG A 56 -0.32 -5.99 -11.89
CA ARG A 56 -1.11 -7.20 -11.74
C ARG A 56 -1.21 -7.49 -10.25
N SER A 57 -2.43 -7.52 -9.74
CA SER A 57 -2.71 -7.86 -8.35
C SER A 57 -3.10 -9.33 -8.27
N SER A 58 -2.48 -10.08 -7.36
CA SER A 58 -2.73 -11.51 -7.21
C SER A 58 -3.08 -11.86 -5.77
N PHE A 59 -4.21 -12.55 -5.59
CA PHE A 59 -4.64 -13.09 -4.29
C PHE A 59 -5.04 -14.55 -4.51
N GLY A 60 -4.18 -15.47 -4.06
CA GLY A 60 -4.38 -16.89 -4.28
C GLY A 60 -4.36 -17.20 -5.78
N ALA A 61 -5.40 -17.89 -6.28
CA ALA A 61 -5.54 -18.25 -7.69
C ALA A 61 -6.13 -17.12 -8.55
N LEU A 62 -6.57 -16.01 -7.93
CA LEU A 62 -7.20 -14.90 -8.64
C LEU A 62 -6.18 -13.82 -8.92
N SER A 63 -6.24 -13.26 -10.13
CA SER A 63 -5.43 -12.10 -10.49
C SER A 63 -6.27 -11.07 -11.23
N ASP A 64 -5.86 -9.81 -11.13
CA ASP A 64 -6.57 -8.68 -11.69
C ASP A 64 -5.58 -7.57 -12.01
N THR A 65 -5.96 -6.66 -12.87
CA THR A 65 -5.18 -5.45 -13.13
C THR A 65 -5.66 -4.35 -12.19
N ALA A 66 -4.73 -3.67 -11.56
CA ALA A 66 -5.01 -2.54 -10.67
C ALA A 66 -4.23 -1.32 -11.11
N GLU A 67 -4.81 -0.15 -10.90
CA GLU A 67 -4.15 1.13 -11.09
C GLU A 67 -4.00 1.80 -9.74
N ILE A 68 -2.79 2.28 -9.46
CA ILE A 68 -2.43 2.96 -8.21
C ILE A 68 -2.02 4.39 -8.57
N GLU A 69 -2.58 5.35 -7.86
CA GLU A 69 -2.23 6.75 -8.05
C GLU A 69 -2.05 7.43 -6.71
N VAL A 70 -0.95 8.14 -6.52
CA VAL A 70 -0.77 8.99 -5.33
C VAL A 70 -1.63 10.22 -5.50
N VAL A 71 -2.61 10.40 -4.60
CA VAL A 71 -3.58 11.50 -4.66
C VAL A 71 -3.31 12.57 -3.62
N SER A 72 -2.52 12.24 -2.58
CA SER A 72 -2.15 13.20 -1.53
C SER A 72 -0.82 12.77 -0.91
N ALA A 73 0.02 13.74 -0.59
CA ALA A 73 1.28 13.50 0.11
C ALA A 73 1.61 14.71 0.97
N THR A 74 1.78 14.47 2.26
CA THR A 74 2.12 15.51 3.25
C THR A 74 3.37 15.05 4.00
N ALA A 75 4.52 15.56 3.57
CA ALA A 75 5.80 15.18 4.14
C ALA A 75 5.94 15.72 5.57
N PRO A 76 6.52 14.98 6.47
CA PRO A 76 7.00 13.59 6.36
C PRO A 76 6.01 12.57 6.95
N ALA A 77 4.71 12.86 6.94
CA ALA A 77 3.73 12.16 7.77
C ALA A 77 2.79 11.22 7.01
N THR A 78 2.35 11.58 5.80
CA THR A 78 1.21 10.86 5.18
C THR A 78 1.36 10.79 3.67
N ILE A 79 1.08 9.61 3.11
CA ILE A 79 0.93 9.39 1.67
C ILE A 79 -0.38 8.65 1.45
N VAL A 80 -1.21 9.14 0.54
CA VAL A 80 -2.50 8.53 0.21
C VAL A 80 -2.51 8.11 -1.25
N GLU A 81 -2.83 6.85 -1.47
CA GLU A 81 -2.96 6.25 -2.79
C GLU A 81 -4.42 5.89 -3.06
N ARG A 82 -4.85 6.02 -4.29
CA ARG A 82 -6.13 5.51 -4.75
C ARG A 82 -5.87 4.31 -5.64
N ASN A 83 -6.56 3.21 -5.35
CA ASN A 83 -6.41 1.95 -6.06
C ASN A 83 -7.72 1.60 -6.75
N VAL A 84 -7.66 1.31 -8.05
CA VAL A 84 -8.83 0.93 -8.85
C VAL A 84 -8.56 -0.40 -9.52
N SER A 85 -9.44 -1.37 -9.32
CA SER A 85 -9.32 -2.70 -9.92
C SER A 85 -10.71 -3.27 -10.22
N ALA A 86 -10.78 -4.53 -10.67
CA ALA A 86 -12.03 -5.19 -11.04
C ALA A 86 -12.86 -4.35 -12.02
N LYS A 87 -12.17 -3.75 -13.01
CA LYS A 87 -12.80 -2.90 -14.04
C LYS A 87 -13.61 -1.74 -13.42
N GLY A 88 -13.07 -1.13 -12.37
CA GLY A 88 -13.69 0.00 -11.67
C GLY A 88 -14.69 -0.38 -10.59
N ARG A 89 -14.98 -1.67 -10.41
CA ARG A 89 -15.91 -2.12 -9.36
C ARG A 89 -15.27 -2.13 -7.96
N ARG A 90 -13.94 -2.21 -7.88
CA ARG A 90 -13.22 -2.09 -6.63
C ARG A 90 -12.44 -0.77 -6.66
N VAL A 91 -12.77 0.10 -5.72
CA VAL A 91 -12.05 1.36 -5.51
C VAL A 91 -11.69 1.42 -4.03
N ALA A 92 -10.42 1.62 -3.75
CA ALA A 92 -9.93 1.65 -2.38
C ALA A 92 -8.87 2.74 -2.22
N THR A 93 -8.68 3.17 -0.98
CA THR A 93 -7.66 4.12 -0.59
C THR A 93 -6.63 3.37 0.25
N GLY A 94 -5.36 3.49 -0.11
CA GLY A 94 -4.24 3.01 0.68
C GLY A 94 -3.56 4.22 1.33
N THR A 95 -3.44 4.21 2.65
CA THR A 95 -2.85 5.33 3.38
C THR A 95 -1.66 4.85 4.19
N TYR A 96 -0.50 5.48 3.95
CA TYR A 96 0.67 5.34 4.81
C TYR A 96 0.68 6.49 5.79
N GLU A 97 0.73 6.17 7.09
CA GLU A 97 0.87 7.14 8.17
C GLU A 97 2.19 6.84 8.90
N LEU A 98 3.01 7.87 9.06
CA LEU A 98 4.35 7.75 9.66
C LEU A 98 4.38 8.55 10.96
N ASP A 99 4.64 7.85 12.07
CA ASP A 99 4.72 8.45 13.39
C ASP A 99 6.13 8.26 13.98
N ASP A 100 6.65 9.29 14.62
CA ASP A 100 7.94 9.19 15.31
C ASP A 100 7.84 8.27 16.52
N LEU A 101 8.84 7.42 16.69
CA LEU A 101 9.00 6.61 17.90
C LEU A 101 10.00 7.30 18.86
N PRO A 102 9.91 7.02 20.18
CA PRO A 102 10.78 7.66 21.15
C PRO A 102 12.28 7.42 20.92
N ASP A 103 12.64 6.31 20.25
CA ASP A 103 14.04 5.95 19.97
C ASP A 103 14.59 6.57 18.68
N GLY A 104 13.82 7.44 18.02
CA GLY A 104 14.22 8.04 16.75
C GLY A 104 13.81 7.24 15.52
N GLY A 105 13.20 6.08 15.71
CA GLY A 105 12.63 5.28 14.63
C GLY A 105 11.26 5.78 14.22
N THR A 106 10.59 4.99 13.39
CA THR A 106 9.30 5.36 12.82
C THR A 106 8.33 4.18 12.90
N ARG A 107 7.09 4.45 13.29
CA ARG A 107 6.00 3.50 13.11
C ARG A 107 5.31 3.81 11.79
N VAL A 108 5.32 2.84 10.89
CA VAL A 108 4.64 2.92 9.60
C VAL A 108 3.33 2.15 9.72
N ARG A 109 2.20 2.83 9.51
CA ARG A 109 0.90 2.20 9.45
C ARG A 109 0.38 2.29 8.03
N PHE A 110 -0.09 1.18 7.50
CA PHE A 110 -0.76 1.14 6.21
C PHE A 110 -2.21 0.71 6.40
N THR A 111 -3.14 1.49 5.89
CA THR A 111 -4.57 1.21 5.96
C THR A 111 -5.15 1.10 4.55
N TYR A 112 -5.83 -0.01 4.29
CA TYR A 112 -6.58 -0.23 3.06
C TYR A 112 -8.06 -0.05 3.38
N ALA A 113 -8.71 0.90 2.72
CA ALA A 113 -10.12 1.23 2.97
C ALA A 113 -10.89 1.23 1.64
N TRP A 114 -11.95 0.42 1.56
CA TRP A 114 -12.79 0.39 0.37
C TRP A 114 -13.68 1.62 0.29
N GLU A 115 -13.71 2.26 -0.88
CA GLU A 115 -14.74 3.24 -1.25
C GLU A 115 -15.88 2.52 -1.98
N ARG A 116 -15.54 1.52 -2.80
CA ARG A 116 -16.47 0.68 -3.55
C ARG A 116 -15.94 -0.75 -3.54
N ALA A 117 -16.83 -1.71 -3.28
CA ALA A 117 -16.45 -3.11 -3.23
C ALA A 117 -17.31 -3.94 -4.19
N PRO A 118 -16.68 -4.82 -5.01
CA PRO A 118 -17.44 -5.76 -5.81
C PRO A 118 -18.14 -6.79 -4.91
N LEU A 119 -19.13 -7.48 -5.44
CA LEU A 119 -19.92 -8.41 -4.65
C LEU A 119 -19.09 -9.49 -3.93
N PRO A 120 -18.07 -10.11 -4.57
CA PRO A 120 -17.25 -11.09 -3.85
C PRO A 120 -16.58 -10.53 -2.60
N ASP A 121 -16.07 -9.28 -2.66
CA ASP A 121 -15.42 -8.65 -1.51
C ASP A 121 -16.42 -8.44 -0.36
N ARG A 122 -17.67 -8.16 -0.68
CA ARG A 122 -18.70 -7.94 0.34
C ARG A 122 -19.19 -9.26 0.94
N VAL A 123 -19.42 -10.26 0.10
CA VAL A 123 -19.94 -11.57 0.54
C VAL A 123 -18.87 -12.34 1.30
N LEU A 124 -17.61 -12.26 0.84
CA LEU A 124 -16.48 -12.98 1.42
C LEU A 124 -15.59 -12.07 2.25
N ALA A 125 -16.16 -11.02 2.84
CA ALA A 125 -15.39 -9.98 3.53
C ALA A 125 -14.40 -10.54 4.57
N PRO A 126 -14.76 -11.48 5.45
CA PRO A 126 -13.80 -12.02 6.41
C PRO A 126 -12.59 -12.67 5.74
N LEU A 127 -12.81 -13.41 4.65
CA LEU A 127 -11.73 -14.05 3.90
C LEU A 127 -10.86 -13.03 3.18
N VAL A 128 -11.48 -12.09 2.47
CA VAL A 128 -10.77 -11.05 1.73
C VAL A 128 -9.95 -10.18 2.67
N ARG A 129 -10.54 -9.78 3.81
CA ARG A 129 -9.82 -8.99 4.81
C ARG A 129 -8.63 -9.75 5.38
N GLY A 130 -8.78 -11.05 5.63
CA GLY A 130 -7.70 -11.90 6.12
C GLY A 130 -6.54 -12.01 5.13
N LEU A 131 -6.84 -12.17 3.84
CA LEU A 131 -5.82 -12.21 2.79
C LEU A 131 -5.09 -10.87 2.65
N LEU A 132 -5.83 -9.77 2.68
CA LEU A 132 -5.23 -8.43 2.64
C LEU A 132 -4.34 -8.18 3.86
N ARG A 133 -4.79 -8.57 5.03
CA ARG A 133 -4.00 -8.39 6.26
C ARG A 133 -2.68 -9.14 6.17
N ARG A 134 -2.70 -10.42 5.78
CA ARG A 134 -1.48 -11.22 5.65
C ARG A 134 -0.53 -10.63 4.60
N GLY A 135 -1.07 -10.28 3.44
CA GLY A 135 -0.27 -9.69 2.36
C GLY A 135 0.37 -8.38 2.78
N ASN A 136 -0.38 -7.51 3.43
CA ASN A 136 0.12 -6.22 3.86
C ASN A 136 1.06 -6.33 5.07
N GLU A 137 0.85 -7.27 5.98
CA GLU A 137 1.80 -7.54 7.06
C GLU A 137 3.15 -7.99 6.50
N LYS A 138 3.13 -8.87 5.50
CA LYS A 138 4.36 -9.30 4.82
C LYS A 138 5.02 -8.13 4.10
N ALA A 139 4.23 -7.28 3.43
CA ALA A 139 4.75 -6.09 2.78
C ALA A 139 5.46 -5.17 3.76
N MET A 140 4.87 -4.92 4.93
CA MET A 140 5.48 -4.07 5.96
C MET A 140 6.77 -4.66 6.50
N SER A 141 6.81 -5.97 6.72
CA SER A 141 8.04 -6.66 7.14
C SER A 141 9.14 -6.52 6.09
N ARG A 142 8.79 -6.65 4.83
CA ARG A 142 9.74 -6.50 3.72
C ARG A 142 10.19 -5.06 3.53
N LEU A 143 9.30 -4.09 3.77
CA LEU A 143 9.67 -2.68 3.78
C LEU A 143 10.77 -2.41 4.82
N ALA A 144 10.60 -2.93 6.04
CA ALA A 144 11.61 -2.79 7.09
C ALA A 144 12.96 -3.38 6.64
N GLN A 145 12.94 -4.56 6.03
CA GLN A 145 14.16 -5.19 5.51
C GLN A 145 14.82 -4.35 4.41
N ARG A 146 14.03 -3.76 3.53
CA ARG A 146 14.55 -2.91 2.46
C ARG A 146 15.17 -1.63 2.99
N LEU A 147 14.57 -1.03 4.00
CA LEU A 147 15.14 0.17 4.64
C LEU A 147 16.46 -0.17 5.31
N ASP A 148 16.54 -1.33 5.97
CA ASP A 148 17.78 -1.76 6.64
C ASP A 148 18.90 -2.09 5.65
N ALA A 149 18.56 -2.44 4.41
CA ALA A 149 19.55 -2.79 3.39
C ALA A 149 20.12 -1.57 2.64
N ARG A 150 19.69 -0.37 2.96
CA ARG A 150 20.13 0.88 2.30
C ARG A 150 21.46 1.37 2.78
#